data_7337f34943ed9fd1f6cc9a9a57659ad3
#
_entry.id   7337f34943ed9fd1f6cc9a9a57659ad3
#
_cell.length_a   1.000
_cell.length_b   1.000
_cell.length_c   1.000
_cell.angle_alpha   90.00
_cell.angle_beta   90.00
_cell.angle_gamma   90.00
#
_symmetry.space_group_name_H-M   'P 1'
#
loop_
_entity.id
_entity.type
_entity.pdbx_description
1 polymer ?
#
loop_
_entity_poly.entity_id
_entity_poly.type
_entity_poly.pdbx_seq_one_letter_code
_entity_poly.pdbx_strand_id
1 'polypeptide(L)'
;MPPALHFPYIGMKNYFEKFLIKLLRACSRMPLQLLYLISDLCCPVVYFVVRYRRKVVRKNLVTSFPDASPKRIRQIERRFYRFFCDYAFETLKLLTVSHEEIMRRMSFEGIEDLERDLKDHPFVFVYLGHYGNWEWISTLPIWTKNPETHCAQLYRPLNDRLFDGLFNDLRTRFGAENIPKYDALRRVLTLRREGKRSVIGFISDQKPGESNTHDWVNFLNHDTPVLTGTERIAKKVNAAVYFADVTRPHRGYYRCVMRRMTDRPQDFPDYKLTEAYMKELEGMIRRAPHLWLWSHNRWKHERKNDFRKHVDE
;
A
#
# COMPACT_ATOMS: atom_id res chain seq x y z
N MET A 1 19.87 8.92 51.66
CA MET A 1 19.36 8.70 50.28
C MET A 1 18.78 10.00 49.80
N PRO A 2 19.30 10.66 48.78
CA PRO A 2 18.69 11.85 48.20
C PRO A 2 17.48 11.47 47.34
N PRO A 3 16.44 12.30 47.21
CA PRO A 3 15.26 12.03 46.45
C PRO A 3 15.54 12.04 44.94
N ALA A 4 15.05 11.04 44.24
CA ALA A 4 15.13 10.93 42.80
C ALA A 4 14.38 12.10 42.13
N LEU A 5 15.11 12.91 41.40
CA LEU A 5 14.59 13.97 40.54
C LEU A 5 13.75 13.33 39.44
N HIS A 6 12.45 13.39 39.58
CA HIS A 6 11.48 13.05 38.51
C HIS A 6 11.51 14.21 37.50
N PHE A 7 12.23 14.00 36.40
CA PHE A 7 12.26 14.95 35.28
C PHE A 7 10.93 14.96 34.51
N PRO A 8 10.47 16.14 34.05
CA PRO A 8 9.21 16.31 33.32
C PRO A 8 9.29 15.88 31.83
N TYR A 9 10.02 14.79 31.56
CA TYR A 9 10.26 14.32 30.18
C TYR A 9 8.99 13.85 29.45
N ILE A 10 8.02 13.33 30.17
CA ILE A 10 6.72 12.86 29.63
C ILE A 10 5.85 14.04 29.16
N GLY A 11 5.88 15.16 29.85
CA GLY A 11 5.11 16.36 29.49
C GLY A 11 5.62 17.02 28.19
N MET A 12 6.92 17.20 28.06
CA MET A 12 7.55 17.84 26.89
C MET A 12 7.34 17.02 25.59
N LYS A 13 7.41 15.70 25.65
CA LYS A 13 7.13 14.82 24.51
C LYS A 13 5.72 15.02 24.00
N ASN A 14 4.73 15.08 24.88
CA ASN A 14 3.33 15.30 24.51
C ASN A 14 3.08 16.70 23.89
N TYR A 15 3.76 17.75 24.35
CA TYR A 15 3.65 19.09 23.77
C TYR A 15 4.26 19.15 22.37
N PHE A 16 5.45 18.58 22.17
CA PHE A 16 6.10 18.50 20.88
C PHE A 16 5.27 17.69 19.87
N GLU A 17 4.73 16.55 20.27
CA GLU A 17 3.85 15.72 19.44
C GLU A 17 2.60 16.50 19.01
N LYS A 18 1.93 17.18 19.94
CA LYS A 18 0.77 18.04 19.64
C LYS A 18 1.12 19.19 18.70
N PHE A 19 2.27 19.82 18.91
CA PHE A 19 2.77 20.88 18.03
C PHE A 19 3.04 20.34 16.61
N LEU A 20 3.69 19.18 16.48
CA LEU A 20 4.00 18.54 15.20
C LEU A 20 2.69 18.19 14.45
N ILE A 21 1.69 17.62 15.11
CA ILE A 21 0.37 17.35 14.49
C ILE A 21 -0.26 18.67 13.99
N LYS A 22 -0.27 19.72 14.81
CA LYS A 22 -0.82 21.01 14.41
C LYS A 22 -0.08 21.58 13.18
N LEU A 23 1.24 21.46 13.16
CA LEU A 23 2.07 21.89 12.02
C LEU A 23 1.75 21.07 10.76
N LEU A 24 1.69 19.75 10.87
CA LEU A 24 1.33 18.87 9.74
C LEU A 24 -0.07 19.18 9.22
N ARG A 25 -1.06 19.39 10.10
CA ARG A 25 -2.40 19.80 9.71
C ARG A 25 -2.43 21.20 9.07
N ALA A 26 -1.63 22.15 9.55
CA ALA A 26 -1.49 23.47 8.93
C ALA A 26 -0.87 23.35 7.53
N CYS A 27 0.21 22.60 7.39
CA CYS A 27 0.84 22.32 6.10
C CYS A 27 -0.13 21.64 5.13
N SER A 28 -0.95 20.69 5.59
CA SER A 28 -1.91 19.98 4.74
C SER A 28 -3.00 20.90 4.15
N ARG A 29 -3.27 22.06 4.77
CA ARG A 29 -4.24 23.04 4.24
C ARG A 29 -3.71 23.82 3.04
N MET A 30 -2.40 23.86 2.84
CA MET A 30 -1.82 24.55 1.68
C MET A 30 -2.34 23.96 0.36
N PRO A 31 -2.46 24.78 -0.70
CA PRO A 31 -2.75 24.29 -2.05
C PRO A 31 -1.70 23.27 -2.50
N LEU A 32 -2.13 22.23 -3.24
CA LEU A 32 -1.20 21.18 -3.72
C LEU A 32 -0.07 21.74 -4.58
N GLN A 33 -0.31 22.81 -5.33
CA GLN A 33 0.72 23.49 -6.12
C GLN A 33 1.88 23.99 -5.25
N LEU A 34 1.59 24.56 -4.08
CA LEU A 34 2.60 25.01 -3.13
C LEU A 34 3.30 23.83 -2.47
N LEU A 35 2.55 22.77 -2.13
CA LEU A 35 3.13 21.52 -1.59
C LEU A 35 4.08 20.87 -2.60
N TYR A 36 3.77 20.92 -3.90
CA TYR A 36 4.67 20.43 -4.95
C TYR A 36 5.93 21.27 -5.12
N LEU A 37 5.84 22.58 -4.93
CA LEU A 37 7.02 23.43 -4.93
C LEU A 37 7.96 23.06 -3.77
N ILE A 38 7.40 22.82 -2.58
CA ILE A 38 8.16 22.33 -1.43
C ILE A 38 8.74 20.93 -1.71
N SER A 39 7.97 20.03 -2.31
CA SER A 39 8.41 18.71 -2.73
C SER A 39 9.61 18.78 -3.69
N ASP A 40 9.55 19.68 -4.68
CA ASP A 40 10.64 19.89 -5.64
C ASP A 40 11.93 20.43 -4.95
N LEU A 41 11.81 21.25 -3.90
CA LEU A 41 12.93 21.72 -3.08
C LEU A 41 13.48 20.61 -2.16
N CYS A 42 12.59 19.77 -1.59
CA CYS A 42 13.01 18.66 -0.72
C CYS A 42 13.66 17.51 -1.49
N CYS A 43 13.23 17.25 -2.70
CA CYS A 43 13.70 16.11 -3.50
C CYS A 43 15.23 16.07 -3.68
N PRO A 44 15.93 17.15 -4.05
CA PRO A 44 17.40 17.18 -4.10
C PRO A 44 18.04 16.87 -2.74
N VAL A 45 17.48 17.39 -1.65
CA VAL A 45 17.98 17.14 -0.30
C VAL A 45 17.85 15.66 0.05
N VAL A 46 16.68 15.05 -0.17
CA VAL A 46 16.44 13.63 0.08
C VAL A 46 17.35 12.74 -0.78
N TYR A 47 17.56 13.13 -2.05
CA TYR A 47 18.34 12.34 -3.01
C TYR A 47 19.86 12.49 -2.83
N PHE A 48 20.38 13.70 -2.69
CA PHE A 48 21.81 13.98 -2.70
C PHE A 48 22.44 14.08 -1.30
N VAL A 49 21.71 14.68 -0.33
CA VAL A 49 22.21 14.94 1.02
C VAL A 49 21.87 13.78 1.95
N VAL A 50 20.59 13.52 2.20
CA VAL A 50 20.13 12.45 3.09
C VAL A 50 20.40 11.07 2.49
N ARG A 51 20.36 10.96 1.18
CA ARG A 51 20.55 9.70 0.41
C ARG A 51 19.65 8.57 0.90
N TYR A 52 18.40 8.94 1.27
CA TYR A 52 17.45 8.02 1.89
C TYR A 52 17.31 6.70 1.10
N ARG A 53 17.80 5.61 1.69
CA ARG A 53 17.79 4.26 1.13
C ARG A 53 18.29 4.12 -0.32
N ARG A 54 19.12 5.04 -0.80
CA ARG A 54 19.54 5.10 -2.20
C ARG A 54 20.27 3.84 -2.67
N LYS A 55 21.08 3.21 -1.79
CA LYS A 55 21.72 1.93 -2.10
C LYS A 55 20.70 0.82 -2.35
N VAL A 56 19.62 0.76 -1.54
CA VAL A 56 18.55 -0.22 -1.68
C VAL A 56 17.78 0.02 -2.99
N VAL A 57 17.35 1.25 -3.24
CA VAL A 57 16.64 1.62 -4.48
C VAL A 57 17.47 1.26 -5.72
N ARG A 58 18.76 1.63 -5.73
CA ARG A 58 19.67 1.34 -6.85
C ARG A 58 19.84 -0.16 -7.05
N LYS A 59 20.08 -0.92 -5.98
CA LYS A 59 20.20 -2.39 -6.04
C LYS A 59 18.93 -2.99 -6.63
N ASN A 60 17.76 -2.66 -6.06
CA ASN A 60 16.49 -3.20 -6.52
C ASN A 60 16.22 -2.91 -8.00
N LEU A 61 16.50 -1.68 -8.46
CA LEU A 61 16.32 -1.31 -9.87
C LEU A 61 17.26 -2.08 -10.82
N VAL A 62 18.55 -2.16 -10.49
CA VAL A 62 19.53 -2.85 -11.34
C VAL A 62 19.21 -4.33 -11.47
N THR A 63 18.85 -4.99 -10.37
CA THR A 63 18.56 -6.42 -10.39
C THR A 63 17.19 -6.76 -10.98
N SER A 64 16.21 -5.83 -10.90
CA SER A 64 14.88 -6.00 -11.50
C SER A 64 14.83 -5.70 -12.99
N PHE A 65 15.77 -4.90 -13.50
CA PHE A 65 15.87 -4.52 -14.93
C PHE A 65 17.29 -4.75 -15.45
N PRO A 66 17.76 -6.01 -15.53
CA PRO A 66 19.14 -6.32 -15.89
C PRO A 66 19.53 -5.81 -17.30
N ASP A 67 18.57 -5.78 -18.23
CA ASP A 67 18.78 -5.33 -19.61
C ASP A 67 18.72 -3.80 -19.77
N ALA A 68 18.39 -3.07 -18.69
CA ALA A 68 18.29 -1.63 -18.76
C ALA A 68 19.66 -0.95 -18.67
N SER A 69 19.93 -0.02 -19.58
CA SER A 69 21.18 0.74 -19.54
C SER A 69 21.35 1.51 -18.22
N PRO A 70 22.61 1.75 -17.77
CA PRO A 70 22.86 2.55 -16.57
C PRO A 70 22.22 3.95 -16.60
N LYS A 71 22.05 4.53 -17.79
CA LYS A 71 21.35 5.80 -18.01
C LYS A 71 19.86 5.64 -17.70
N ARG A 72 19.23 4.55 -18.15
CA ARG A 72 17.83 4.26 -17.89
C ARG A 72 17.56 4.02 -16.40
N ILE A 73 18.41 3.23 -15.75
CA ILE A 73 18.30 2.99 -14.28
C ILE A 73 18.37 4.31 -13.52
N ARG A 74 19.35 5.19 -13.81
CA ARG A 74 19.44 6.52 -13.17
C ARG A 74 18.20 7.39 -13.44
N GLN A 75 17.62 7.31 -14.63
CA GLN A 75 16.40 8.04 -14.96
C GLN A 75 15.21 7.56 -14.11
N ILE A 76 15.01 6.24 -13.99
CA ILE A 76 13.95 5.65 -13.15
C ILE A 76 14.17 6.05 -11.69
N GLU A 77 15.40 5.91 -11.18
CA GLU A 77 15.76 6.27 -9.80
C GLU A 77 15.42 7.74 -9.49
N ARG A 78 15.82 8.69 -10.33
CA ARG A 78 15.52 10.12 -10.14
C ARG A 78 14.02 10.41 -10.17
N ARG A 79 13.29 9.77 -11.12
CA ARG A 79 11.84 9.88 -11.20
C ARG A 79 11.15 9.30 -9.97
N PHE A 80 11.66 8.16 -9.43
CA PHE A 80 11.18 7.57 -8.20
C PHE A 80 11.29 8.53 -7.01
N TYR A 81 12.46 9.19 -6.81
CA TYR A 81 12.61 10.12 -5.69
C TYR A 81 11.72 11.35 -5.83
N ARG A 82 11.52 11.86 -7.04
CA ARG A 82 10.54 12.94 -7.27
C ARG A 82 9.13 12.48 -6.92
N PHE A 83 8.73 11.33 -7.39
CA PHE A 83 7.44 10.72 -7.02
C PHE A 83 7.33 10.47 -5.51
N PHE A 84 8.37 9.94 -4.87
CA PHE A 84 8.38 9.63 -3.45
C PHE A 84 8.21 10.88 -2.57
N CYS A 85 8.83 11.99 -2.96
CA CYS A 85 8.62 13.28 -2.29
C CYS A 85 7.20 13.80 -2.52
N ASP A 86 6.69 13.73 -3.77
CA ASP A 86 5.29 14.09 -4.08
C ASP A 86 4.32 13.27 -3.23
N TYR A 87 4.49 11.95 -3.19
CA TYR A 87 3.66 11.03 -2.41
C TYR A 87 3.56 11.44 -0.93
N ALA A 88 4.67 11.85 -0.32
CA ALA A 88 4.65 12.30 1.08
C ALA A 88 3.75 13.52 1.29
N PHE A 89 3.81 14.52 0.40
CA PHE A 89 2.99 15.73 0.49
C PHE A 89 1.54 15.48 0.05
N GLU A 90 1.31 14.62 -0.94
CA GLU A 90 -0.02 14.18 -1.35
C GLU A 90 -0.72 13.38 -0.23
N THR A 91 0.01 12.51 0.47
CA THR A 91 -0.50 11.80 1.65
C THR A 91 -0.85 12.78 2.77
N LEU A 92 0.02 13.76 3.04
CA LEU A 92 -0.27 14.80 4.02
C LEU A 92 -1.52 15.60 3.65
N LYS A 93 -1.70 15.93 2.36
CA LYS A 93 -2.87 16.63 1.84
C LYS A 93 -4.19 15.90 2.12
N LEU A 94 -4.16 14.57 2.20
CA LEU A 94 -5.33 13.75 2.48
C LEU A 94 -6.01 14.10 3.81
N LEU A 95 -5.26 14.68 4.78
CA LEU A 95 -5.82 15.16 6.06
C LEU A 95 -6.87 16.26 5.90
N THR A 96 -6.80 17.08 4.84
CA THR A 96 -7.63 18.29 4.70
C THR A 96 -8.20 18.50 3.30
N VAL A 97 -7.90 17.63 2.33
CA VAL A 97 -8.44 17.73 0.97
C VAL A 97 -9.97 17.64 0.99
N SER A 98 -10.66 18.46 0.21
CA SER A 98 -12.12 18.35 0.11
C SER A 98 -12.54 17.13 -0.73
N HIS A 99 -13.81 16.71 -0.59
CA HIS A 99 -14.38 15.63 -1.41
C HIS A 99 -14.30 15.99 -2.90
N GLU A 100 -14.64 17.22 -3.26
CA GLU A 100 -14.62 17.69 -4.66
C GLU A 100 -13.20 17.69 -5.23
N GLU A 101 -12.21 18.12 -4.44
CA GLU A 101 -10.82 18.13 -4.90
C GLU A 101 -10.27 16.72 -5.08
N ILE A 102 -10.53 15.81 -4.12
CA ILE A 102 -10.02 14.44 -4.23
C ILE A 102 -10.71 13.67 -5.36
N MET A 103 -12.01 13.86 -5.59
CA MET A 103 -12.74 13.24 -6.69
C MET A 103 -12.25 13.72 -8.08
N ARG A 104 -11.76 14.95 -8.20
CA ARG A 104 -11.11 15.41 -9.45
C ARG A 104 -9.74 14.80 -9.67
N ARG A 105 -9.06 14.38 -8.60
CA ARG A 105 -7.65 13.91 -8.64
C ARG A 105 -7.48 12.42 -8.59
N MET A 106 -8.40 11.72 -7.99
CA MET A 106 -8.44 10.27 -7.92
C MET A 106 -9.74 9.80 -8.54
N SER A 107 -9.69 9.05 -9.62
CA SER A 107 -10.87 8.44 -10.24
C SER A 107 -10.82 6.93 -10.12
N PHE A 108 -12.01 6.34 -9.95
CA PHE A 108 -12.19 4.90 -9.94
C PHE A 108 -13.11 4.47 -11.07
N GLU A 109 -12.77 3.37 -11.74
CA GLU A 109 -13.56 2.72 -12.77
C GLU A 109 -13.79 1.26 -12.38
N GLY A 110 -14.92 0.70 -12.81
CA GLY A 110 -15.30 -0.68 -12.47
C GLY A 110 -15.97 -0.82 -11.10
N ILE A 111 -16.41 0.29 -10.49
CA ILE A 111 -17.12 0.26 -9.19
C ILE A 111 -18.46 -0.44 -9.33
N GLU A 112 -19.17 -0.24 -10.43
CA GLU A 112 -20.46 -0.89 -10.69
C GLU A 112 -20.34 -2.41 -10.76
N ASP A 113 -19.26 -2.93 -11.35
CA ASP A 113 -19.00 -4.38 -11.40
C ASP A 113 -18.69 -4.93 -10.01
N LEU A 114 -17.89 -4.20 -9.23
CA LEU A 114 -17.56 -4.53 -7.86
C LEU A 114 -18.84 -4.56 -6.98
N GLU A 115 -19.72 -3.55 -7.10
CA GLU A 115 -20.98 -3.51 -6.36
C GLU A 115 -21.98 -4.59 -6.85
N ARG A 116 -21.92 -4.98 -8.14
CA ARG A 116 -22.70 -6.11 -8.66
C ARG A 116 -22.25 -7.41 -8.00
N ASP A 117 -20.96 -7.66 -7.92
CA ASP A 117 -20.42 -8.86 -7.28
C ASP A 117 -20.75 -8.93 -5.79
N LEU A 118 -20.87 -7.78 -5.11
CA LEU A 118 -21.34 -7.76 -3.72
C LEU A 118 -22.81 -8.24 -3.56
N LYS A 119 -23.60 -8.36 -4.62
CA LYS A 119 -24.96 -8.95 -4.52
C LYS A 119 -24.88 -10.46 -4.36
N ASP A 120 -23.90 -11.09 -4.99
CA ASP A 120 -23.74 -12.54 -5.02
C ASP A 120 -22.70 -13.04 -4.02
N HIS A 121 -21.75 -12.17 -3.64
CA HIS A 121 -20.67 -12.47 -2.70
C HIS A 121 -20.76 -11.59 -1.45
N PRO A 122 -20.44 -12.13 -0.26
CA PRO A 122 -20.41 -11.32 0.97
C PRO A 122 -19.26 -10.30 0.97
N PHE A 123 -18.22 -10.55 0.18
CA PHE A 123 -17.03 -9.72 0.09
C PHE A 123 -16.51 -9.57 -1.34
N VAL A 124 -15.95 -8.40 -1.60
CA VAL A 124 -15.02 -8.17 -2.70
C VAL A 124 -13.66 -7.83 -2.10
N PHE A 125 -12.64 -8.62 -2.43
CA PHE A 125 -11.26 -8.36 -2.04
C PHE A 125 -10.52 -7.69 -3.18
N VAL A 126 -9.83 -6.60 -2.88
CA VAL A 126 -9.06 -5.84 -3.87
C VAL A 126 -7.57 -5.99 -3.56
N TYR A 127 -6.84 -6.65 -4.44
CA TYR A 127 -5.40 -6.68 -4.40
C TYR A 127 -4.81 -5.33 -4.83
N LEU A 128 -3.85 -4.85 -4.06
CA LEU A 128 -3.16 -3.57 -4.22
C LEU A 128 -1.65 -3.77 -4.14
N GLY A 129 -0.90 -2.83 -4.72
CA GLY A 129 0.54 -2.68 -4.47
C GLY A 129 0.86 -1.32 -3.85
N HIS A 130 2.04 -1.17 -3.25
CA HIS A 130 2.58 0.15 -2.87
C HIS A 130 3.00 0.90 -4.14
N TYR A 131 2.02 1.26 -4.97
CA TYR A 131 2.19 1.84 -6.29
C TYR A 131 1.30 3.07 -6.48
N GLY A 132 1.83 4.11 -7.08
CA GLY A 132 1.14 5.39 -7.16
C GLY A 132 0.84 5.94 -5.78
N ASN A 133 -0.26 6.65 -5.63
CA ASN A 133 -0.70 7.09 -4.31
C ASN A 133 -1.71 6.08 -3.72
N TRP A 134 -1.19 5.00 -3.14
CA TRP A 134 -2.01 3.96 -2.51
C TRP A 134 -2.80 4.45 -1.29
N GLU A 135 -2.40 5.56 -0.64
CA GLU A 135 -3.18 6.15 0.46
C GLU A 135 -4.49 6.79 -0.06
N TRP A 136 -4.48 7.33 -1.28
CA TRP A 136 -5.68 7.91 -1.87
C TRP A 136 -6.72 6.84 -2.26
N ILE A 137 -6.34 5.57 -2.34
CA ILE A 137 -7.31 4.47 -2.56
C ILE A 137 -8.28 4.34 -1.38
N SER A 138 -7.91 4.80 -0.18
CA SER A 138 -8.82 4.88 0.97
C SER A 138 -10.03 5.80 0.75
N THR A 139 -10.04 6.58 -0.34
CA THR A 139 -11.19 7.41 -0.74
C THR A 139 -12.26 6.63 -1.51
N LEU A 140 -12.09 5.34 -1.74
CA LEU A 140 -13.06 4.50 -2.42
C LEU A 140 -14.51 4.65 -1.89
N PRO A 141 -14.77 4.80 -0.56
CA PRO A 141 -16.14 4.92 -0.07
C PRO A 141 -16.95 6.06 -0.67
N ILE A 142 -16.32 7.17 -1.06
CA ILE A 142 -17.05 8.29 -1.70
C ILE A 142 -17.40 8.04 -3.18
N TRP A 143 -16.97 6.90 -3.74
CA TRP A 143 -17.25 6.50 -5.11
C TRP A 143 -18.29 5.38 -5.20
N THR A 144 -18.56 4.68 -4.10
CA THR A 144 -19.61 3.66 -4.04
C THR A 144 -20.98 4.31 -4.18
N LYS A 145 -21.84 3.70 -4.97
CA LYS A 145 -23.22 4.20 -5.21
C LYS A 145 -24.19 3.69 -4.15
N ASN A 146 -23.92 2.49 -3.61
CA ASN A 146 -24.73 1.92 -2.54
C ASN A 146 -24.15 2.37 -1.18
N PRO A 147 -24.91 3.16 -0.38
CA PRO A 147 -24.45 3.63 0.93
C PRO A 147 -24.25 2.51 1.96
N GLU A 148 -24.82 1.33 1.73
CA GLU A 148 -24.65 0.15 2.59
C GLU A 148 -23.32 -0.59 2.30
N THR A 149 -22.59 -0.21 1.24
CA THR A 149 -21.31 -0.83 0.91
C THR A 149 -20.27 -0.46 1.97
N HIS A 150 -19.90 -1.43 2.79
CA HIS A 150 -18.83 -1.24 3.77
C HIS A 150 -17.46 -1.34 3.08
N CYS A 151 -16.62 -0.32 3.23
CA CYS A 151 -15.26 -0.32 2.70
C CYS A 151 -14.25 -0.43 3.84
N ALA A 152 -13.26 -1.30 3.67
CA ALA A 152 -12.19 -1.50 4.64
C ALA A 152 -10.85 -1.71 3.95
N GLN A 153 -9.77 -1.58 4.71
CA GLN A 153 -8.41 -1.86 4.24
C GLN A 153 -7.57 -2.49 5.34
N LEU A 154 -6.72 -3.44 4.97
CA LEU A 154 -5.76 -3.99 5.90
C LEU A 154 -4.56 -3.08 6.04
N TYR A 155 -4.11 -2.87 7.28
CA TYR A 155 -2.91 -2.11 7.55
C TYR A 155 -2.04 -2.80 8.61
N ARG A 156 -0.76 -2.45 8.62
CA ARG A 156 0.15 -2.80 9.69
C ARG A 156 0.23 -1.61 10.66
N PRO A 157 -0.17 -1.77 11.95
CA PRO A 157 0.02 -0.74 12.96
C PRO A 157 1.48 -0.28 13.02
N LEU A 158 1.69 1.02 13.13
CA LEU A 158 3.03 1.59 13.24
C LEU A 158 3.50 1.53 14.71
N ASN A 159 4.80 1.40 14.90
CA ASN A 159 5.39 1.39 16.25
C ASN A 159 5.26 2.75 16.95
N ASP A 160 5.30 3.84 16.18
CA ASP A 160 5.10 5.19 16.68
C ASP A 160 3.61 5.52 16.74
N ARG A 161 3.09 5.74 17.96
CA ARG A 161 1.66 5.98 18.20
C ARG A 161 1.14 7.26 17.56
N LEU A 162 1.99 8.29 17.46
CA LEU A 162 1.62 9.56 16.85
C LEU A 162 1.34 9.39 15.36
N PHE A 163 2.28 8.77 14.65
CA PHE A 163 2.12 8.50 13.22
C PHE A 163 1.04 7.44 12.95
N ASP A 164 0.90 6.44 13.81
CA ASP A 164 -0.19 5.46 13.68
C ASP A 164 -1.56 6.13 13.78
N GLY A 165 -1.76 7.01 14.76
CA GLY A 165 -2.98 7.81 14.88
C GLY A 165 -3.20 8.71 13.66
N LEU A 166 -2.16 9.42 13.20
CA LEU A 166 -2.25 10.29 12.02
C LEU A 166 -2.66 9.51 10.76
N PHE A 167 -2.04 8.34 10.51
CA PHE A 167 -2.39 7.49 9.37
C PHE A 167 -3.77 6.86 9.52
N ASN A 168 -4.21 6.54 10.73
CA ASN A 168 -5.58 6.12 10.96
C ASN A 168 -6.57 7.23 10.60
N ASP A 169 -6.36 8.46 11.10
CA ASP A 169 -7.23 9.61 10.81
C ASP A 169 -7.37 9.84 9.30
N LEU A 170 -6.25 9.84 8.56
CA LEU A 170 -6.29 10.13 7.12
C LEU A 170 -6.97 9.01 6.30
N ARG A 171 -6.80 7.74 6.68
CA ARG A 171 -7.35 6.59 5.97
C ARG A 171 -8.83 6.36 6.25
N THR A 172 -9.31 6.72 7.45
CA THR A 172 -10.72 6.55 7.83
C THR A 172 -11.58 7.77 7.51
N ARG A 173 -10.96 8.88 7.15
CA ARG A 173 -11.63 10.18 6.94
C ARG A 173 -12.77 10.13 5.92
N PHE A 174 -12.69 9.23 4.95
CA PHE A 174 -13.68 9.09 3.87
C PHE A 174 -14.64 7.91 4.09
N GLY A 175 -14.67 7.33 5.31
CA GLY A 175 -15.61 6.28 5.69
C GLY A 175 -15.05 4.85 5.58
N ALA A 176 -13.77 4.67 5.24
CA ALA A 176 -13.17 3.34 5.26
C ALA A 176 -12.81 2.89 6.68
N GLU A 177 -12.94 1.59 6.96
CA GLU A 177 -12.45 0.96 8.19
C GLU A 177 -10.98 0.53 8.03
N ASN A 178 -10.14 0.82 9.03
CA ASN A 178 -8.79 0.25 9.12
C ASN A 178 -8.79 -1.05 9.92
N ILE A 179 -8.43 -2.16 9.29
CA ILE A 179 -8.34 -3.47 9.93
C ILE A 179 -6.87 -3.82 10.17
N PRO A 180 -6.42 -3.98 11.43
CA PRO A 180 -5.07 -4.45 11.70
C PRO A 180 -4.83 -5.82 11.05
N LYS A 181 -3.71 -5.99 10.35
CA LYS A 181 -3.43 -7.20 9.58
C LYS A 181 -3.49 -8.51 10.40
N TYR A 182 -3.21 -8.42 11.69
CA TYR A 182 -3.27 -9.59 12.60
C TYR A 182 -4.70 -10.02 12.94
N ASP A 183 -5.66 -9.12 12.75
CA ASP A 183 -7.09 -9.33 12.99
C ASP A 183 -7.88 -9.61 11.70
N ALA A 184 -7.22 -9.64 10.56
CA ALA A 184 -7.85 -9.70 9.23
C ALA A 184 -8.93 -10.79 9.16
N LEU A 185 -8.58 -12.05 9.41
CA LEU A 185 -9.54 -13.17 9.34
C LEU A 185 -10.66 -13.02 10.37
N ARG A 186 -10.32 -12.64 11.60
CA ARG A 186 -11.31 -12.45 12.69
C ARG A 186 -12.33 -11.38 12.30
N ARG A 187 -11.86 -10.22 11.81
CA ARG A 187 -12.73 -9.11 11.41
C ARG A 187 -13.60 -9.46 10.20
N VAL A 188 -13.05 -10.11 9.19
CA VAL A 188 -13.81 -10.60 8.03
C VAL A 188 -14.93 -11.55 8.46
N LEU A 189 -14.65 -12.51 9.34
CA LEU A 189 -15.67 -13.43 9.86
C LEU A 189 -16.73 -12.70 10.72
N THR A 190 -16.35 -11.65 11.42
CA THR A 190 -17.29 -10.81 12.18
C THR A 190 -18.18 -10.02 11.22
N LEU A 191 -17.64 -9.36 10.19
CA LEU A 191 -18.42 -8.66 9.16
C LEU A 191 -19.42 -9.59 8.48
N ARG A 192 -19.02 -10.84 8.20
CA ARG A 192 -19.92 -11.86 7.65
C ARG A 192 -21.10 -12.17 8.57
N ARG A 193 -20.83 -12.30 9.88
CA ARG A 193 -21.91 -12.55 10.90
C ARG A 193 -22.82 -11.33 11.05
N GLU A 194 -22.27 -10.13 10.91
CA GLU A 194 -23.01 -8.87 10.92
C GLU A 194 -23.83 -8.64 9.63
N GLY A 195 -23.72 -9.52 8.63
CA GLY A 195 -24.37 -9.38 7.33
C GLY A 195 -23.83 -8.20 6.50
N LYS A 196 -22.67 -7.63 6.86
CA LYS A 196 -22.07 -6.49 6.17
C LYS A 196 -21.36 -6.93 4.89
N ARG A 197 -21.90 -6.52 3.76
CA ARG A 197 -21.25 -6.68 2.45
C ARG A 197 -20.12 -5.69 2.32
N SER A 198 -18.89 -6.19 2.09
CA SER A 198 -17.70 -5.37 2.26
C SER A 198 -16.72 -5.47 1.10
N VAL A 199 -16.17 -4.31 0.70
CA VAL A 199 -14.99 -4.19 -0.14
C VAL A 199 -13.78 -4.03 0.75
N ILE A 200 -12.79 -4.94 0.63
CA ILE A 200 -11.62 -4.93 1.50
C ILE A 200 -10.33 -4.88 0.68
N GLY A 201 -9.54 -3.83 0.87
CA GLY A 201 -8.24 -3.64 0.23
C GLY A 201 -7.11 -4.39 0.94
N PHE A 202 -6.29 -5.09 0.15
CA PHE A 202 -5.12 -5.87 0.60
C PHE A 202 -3.87 -5.44 -0.14
N ILE A 203 -2.98 -4.70 0.50
CA ILE A 203 -1.65 -4.39 -0.06
C ILE A 203 -0.74 -5.58 0.21
N SER A 204 -0.47 -6.40 -0.82
CA SER A 204 0.18 -7.70 -0.66
C SER A 204 1.56 -7.83 -1.31
N ASP A 205 2.19 -6.72 -1.70
CA ASP A 205 3.46 -6.70 -2.46
C ASP A 205 4.72 -6.66 -1.59
N GLN A 206 4.60 -6.58 -0.27
CA GLN A 206 5.75 -6.63 0.64
C GLN A 206 6.08 -8.08 1.04
N LYS A 207 7.29 -8.26 1.58
CA LYS A 207 7.75 -9.58 1.99
C LYS A 207 6.94 -10.13 3.18
N PRO A 208 6.59 -11.42 3.17
CA PRO A 208 6.09 -12.10 4.36
C PRO A 208 7.15 -12.18 5.47
N GLY A 209 6.73 -12.46 6.70
CA GLY A 209 7.64 -12.94 7.74
C GLY A 209 8.14 -14.36 7.41
N GLU A 210 9.30 -14.74 7.92
CA GLU A 210 9.87 -16.05 7.62
C GLU A 210 8.92 -17.22 7.94
N SER A 211 8.20 -17.14 9.07
CA SER A 211 7.21 -18.14 9.48
C SER A 211 5.93 -18.16 8.64
N ASN A 212 5.71 -17.16 7.78
CA ASN A 212 4.50 -17.00 6.96
C ASN A 212 4.80 -17.05 5.45
N THR A 213 5.97 -17.59 5.09
CA THR A 213 6.33 -17.80 3.69
C THR A 213 5.85 -19.18 3.27
N HIS A 214 4.81 -19.23 2.43
CA HIS A 214 4.19 -20.47 1.96
C HIS A 214 4.44 -20.72 0.48
N ASP A 215 4.80 -19.67 -0.28
CA ASP A 215 5.01 -19.78 -1.71
C ASP A 215 6.02 -18.74 -2.21
N TRP A 216 6.63 -19.05 -3.36
CA TRP A 216 7.63 -18.25 -4.04
C TRP A 216 7.28 -18.13 -5.52
N VAL A 217 7.40 -16.93 -6.08
CA VAL A 217 7.16 -16.66 -7.49
C VAL A 217 8.33 -15.90 -8.11
N ASN A 218 8.51 -16.00 -9.42
CA ASN A 218 9.41 -15.09 -10.12
C ASN A 218 8.69 -13.73 -10.26
N PHE A 219 9.28 -12.70 -9.67
CA PHE A 219 8.76 -11.35 -9.71
C PHE A 219 9.88 -10.35 -9.93
N LEU A 220 9.81 -9.59 -11.03
CA LEU A 220 10.84 -8.62 -11.43
C LEU A 220 12.26 -9.25 -11.47
N ASN A 221 12.37 -10.42 -12.08
CA ASN A 221 13.61 -11.21 -12.20
C ASN A 221 14.20 -11.71 -10.86
N HIS A 222 13.37 -11.87 -9.85
CA HIS A 222 13.78 -12.42 -8.55
C HIS A 222 12.89 -13.56 -8.13
N ASP A 223 13.48 -14.62 -7.55
CA ASP A 223 12.73 -15.57 -6.74
C ASP A 223 12.23 -14.85 -5.48
N THR A 224 10.92 -14.75 -5.33
CA THR A 224 10.28 -13.78 -4.44
C THR A 224 9.26 -14.46 -3.54
N PRO A 225 9.43 -14.41 -2.20
CA PRO A 225 8.42 -14.92 -1.27
C PRO A 225 7.18 -14.03 -1.29
N VAL A 226 5.98 -14.63 -1.29
CA VAL A 226 4.72 -13.90 -1.44
C VAL A 226 3.79 -14.04 -0.25
N LEU A 227 2.90 -13.05 -0.06
CA LEU A 227 1.87 -13.05 0.96
C LEU A 227 0.62 -13.78 0.42
N THR A 228 0.37 -14.99 0.90
CA THR A 228 -0.75 -15.84 0.46
C THR A 228 -2.03 -15.65 1.29
N GLY A 229 -2.00 -14.79 2.31
CA GLY A 229 -3.10 -14.61 3.25
C GLY A 229 -4.39 -14.13 2.59
N THR A 230 -4.30 -13.22 1.62
CA THR A 230 -5.45 -12.67 0.89
C THR A 230 -6.19 -13.78 0.14
N GLU A 231 -5.48 -14.62 -0.63
CA GLU A 231 -6.07 -15.74 -1.36
C GLU A 231 -6.73 -16.74 -0.41
N ARG A 232 -6.03 -17.12 0.66
CA ARG A 232 -6.54 -18.08 1.65
C ARG A 232 -7.83 -17.59 2.31
N ILE A 233 -7.91 -16.30 2.65
CA ILE A 233 -9.12 -15.72 3.22
C ILE A 233 -10.21 -15.62 2.15
N ALA A 234 -9.90 -15.19 0.92
CA ALA A 234 -10.85 -15.10 -0.18
C ALA A 234 -11.53 -16.44 -0.46
N LYS A 235 -10.75 -17.52 -0.57
CA LYS A 235 -11.27 -18.89 -0.72
C LYS A 235 -12.20 -19.29 0.44
N LYS A 236 -11.80 -19.00 1.68
CA LYS A 236 -12.56 -19.36 2.87
C LYS A 236 -13.92 -18.68 2.98
N VAL A 237 -14.03 -17.44 2.50
CA VAL A 237 -15.27 -16.65 2.62
C VAL A 237 -16.02 -16.48 1.31
N ASN A 238 -15.56 -17.10 0.23
CA ASN A 238 -16.12 -16.97 -1.13
C ASN A 238 -16.18 -15.50 -1.59
N ALA A 239 -15.07 -14.78 -1.49
CA ALA A 239 -14.99 -13.40 -1.94
C ALA A 239 -14.71 -13.32 -3.44
N ALA A 240 -15.39 -12.43 -4.16
CA ALA A 240 -14.90 -12.04 -5.48
C ALA A 240 -13.57 -11.27 -5.31
N VAL A 241 -12.64 -11.43 -6.26
CA VAL A 241 -11.29 -10.88 -6.16
C VAL A 241 -10.99 -9.97 -7.34
N TYR A 242 -10.51 -8.78 -7.03
CA TYR A 242 -10.17 -7.72 -7.97
C TYR A 242 -8.71 -7.31 -7.83
N PHE A 243 -8.18 -6.72 -8.88
CA PHE A 243 -6.89 -6.02 -8.90
C PHE A 243 -7.12 -4.53 -9.15
N ALA A 244 -6.49 -3.68 -8.33
CA ALA A 244 -6.48 -2.24 -8.53
C ALA A 244 -5.36 -1.83 -9.47
N ASP A 245 -5.67 -1.62 -10.74
CA ASP A 245 -4.71 -1.16 -11.76
C ASP A 245 -4.63 0.37 -11.74
N VAL A 246 -3.55 0.89 -11.17
CA VAL A 246 -3.37 2.32 -10.96
C VAL A 246 -2.48 2.93 -12.04
N THR A 247 -2.90 4.07 -12.56
CA THR A 247 -2.09 4.92 -13.44
C THR A 247 -1.99 6.33 -12.88
N ARG A 248 -0.93 7.06 -13.24
CA ARG A 248 -0.73 8.49 -12.91
C ARG A 248 -0.66 9.27 -14.22
N PRO A 249 -1.79 9.76 -14.76
CA PRO A 249 -1.81 10.51 -16.02
C PRO A 249 -0.88 11.74 -15.97
N HIS A 250 -0.93 12.47 -14.89
CA HIS A 250 -0.02 13.60 -14.60
C HIS A 250 0.15 13.78 -13.08
N ARG A 251 1.04 14.68 -12.68
CA ARG A 251 1.38 14.93 -11.27
C ARG A 251 0.13 15.29 -10.47
N GLY A 252 -0.14 14.53 -9.39
CA GLY A 252 -1.28 14.75 -8.49
C GLY A 252 -2.63 14.29 -9.04
N TYR A 253 -2.62 13.44 -10.07
CA TYR A 253 -3.83 12.83 -10.61
C TYR A 253 -3.62 11.34 -10.82
N TYR A 254 -4.56 10.55 -10.34
CA TYR A 254 -4.52 9.09 -10.39
C TYR A 254 -5.84 8.55 -10.92
N ARG A 255 -5.75 7.46 -11.66
CA ARG A 255 -6.88 6.69 -12.15
C ARG A 255 -6.66 5.25 -11.70
N CYS A 256 -7.64 4.68 -11.02
CA CYS A 256 -7.65 3.30 -10.56
C CYS A 256 -8.77 2.53 -11.28
N VAL A 257 -8.40 1.52 -12.04
CA VAL A 257 -9.36 0.62 -12.69
C VAL A 257 -9.46 -0.65 -11.85
N MET A 258 -10.64 -0.94 -11.33
CA MET A 258 -10.94 -2.16 -10.60
C MET A 258 -11.18 -3.29 -11.60
N ARG A 259 -10.19 -4.18 -11.78
CA ARG A 259 -10.28 -5.30 -12.72
C ARG A 259 -10.59 -6.59 -11.97
N ARG A 260 -11.71 -7.24 -12.34
CA ARG A 260 -12.05 -8.56 -11.77
C ARG A 260 -10.97 -9.57 -12.15
N MET A 261 -10.40 -10.25 -11.16
CA MET A 261 -9.52 -11.40 -11.33
C MET A 261 -10.34 -12.70 -11.37
N THR A 262 -11.27 -12.83 -10.42
CA THR A 262 -12.20 -13.97 -10.35
C THR A 262 -13.37 -13.70 -9.40
N ASP A 263 -14.50 -14.31 -9.65
CA ASP A 263 -15.62 -14.45 -8.72
C ASP A 263 -15.66 -15.84 -8.06
N ARG A 264 -14.79 -16.76 -8.50
CA ARG A 264 -14.65 -18.12 -7.97
C ARG A 264 -13.24 -18.42 -7.52
N PRO A 265 -12.79 -17.84 -6.39
CA PRO A 265 -11.42 -18.04 -5.92
C PRO A 265 -11.10 -19.50 -5.57
N GLN A 266 -12.12 -20.33 -5.28
CA GLN A 266 -11.97 -21.76 -4.99
C GLN A 266 -11.50 -22.57 -6.20
N ASP A 267 -11.81 -22.12 -7.44
CA ASP A 267 -11.43 -22.82 -8.68
C ASP A 267 -9.92 -22.70 -8.96
N PHE A 268 -9.25 -21.77 -8.30
CA PHE A 268 -7.80 -21.64 -8.42
C PHE A 268 -7.08 -22.70 -7.56
N PRO A 269 -6.08 -23.40 -8.10
CA PRO A 269 -5.16 -24.18 -7.28
C PRO A 269 -4.49 -23.30 -6.24
N ASP A 270 -3.96 -23.88 -5.16
CA ASP A 270 -3.36 -23.12 -4.09
C ASP A 270 -2.23 -22.22 -4.58
N TYR A 271 -2.29 -20.97 -4.15
CA TYR A 271 -1.37 -19.86 -4.43
C TYR A 271 -1.36 -19.33 -5.87
N LYS A 272 -2.15 -19.94 -6.80
CA LYS A 272 -2.20 -19.48 -8.19
C LYS A 272 -2.92 -18.15 -8.38
N LEU A 273 -3.86 -17.82 -7.52
CA LEU A 273 -4.48 -16.49 -7.50
C LEU A 273 -3.47 -15.42 -7.01
N THR A 274 -2.63 -15.76 -6.04
CA THR A 274 -1.52 -14.90 -5.58
C THR A 274 -0.46 -14.72 -6.68
N GLU A 275 -0.11 -15.78 -7.41
CA GLU A 275 0.78 -15.70 -8.57
C GLU A 275 0.21 -14.79 -9.66
N ALA A 276 -1.09 -14.93 -9.98
CA ALA A 276 -1.77 -14.07 -10.93
C ALA A 276 -1.74 -12.58 -10.50
N TYR A 277 -1.99 -12.31 -9.23
CA TYR A 277 -1.84 -10.96 -8.68
C TYR A 277 -0.42 -10.40 -8.86
N MET A 278 0.60 -11.18 -8.54
CA MET A 278 2.00 -10.73 -8.68
C MET A 278 2.36 -10.43 -10.13
N LYS A 279 1.82 -11.19 -11.09
CA LYS A 279 1.98 -10.95 -12.53
C LYS A 279 1.31 -9.65 -12.98
N GLU A 280 0.09 -9.38 -12.51
CA GLU A 280 -0.61 -8.12 -12.78
C GLU A 280 0.16 -6.92 -12.22
N LEU A 281 0.65 -7.04 -10.97
CA LEU A 281 1.46 -6.01 -10.33
C LEU A 281 2.77 -5.78 -11.08
N GLU A 282 3.45 -6.84 -11.52
CA GLU A 282 4.67 -6.71 -12.32
C GLU A 282 4.39 -5.97 -13.63
N GLY A 283 3.31 -6.30 -14.32
CA GLY A 283 2.88 -5.60 -15.53
C GLY A 283 2.66 -4.10 -15.27
N MET A 284 2.00 -3.76 -14.18
CA MET A 284 1.78 -2.36 -13.76
C MET A 284 3.11 -1.65 -13.47
N ILE A 285 4.04 -2.28 -12.74
CA ILE A 285 5.35 -1.72 -12.43
C ILE A 285 6.18 -1.52 -13.71
N ARG A 286 6.18 -2.47 -14.64
CA ARG A 286 6.93 -2.36 -15.90
C ARG A 286 6.44 -1.21 -16.78
N ARG A 287 5.14 -0.88 -16.75
CA ARG A 287 4.56 0.28 -17.47
C ARG A 287 5.11 1.62 -16.96
N ALA A 288 5.19 1.81 -15.63
CA ALA A 288 5.73 3.04 -15.04
C ALA A 288 6.54 2.74 -13.76
N PRO A 289 7.77 2.24 -13.89
CA PRO A 289 8.53 1.68 -12.78
C PRO A 289 8.85 2.68 -11.68
N HIS A 290 8.87 3.96 -11.96
CA HIS A 290 9.15 5.00 -10.97
C HIS A 290 8.03 5.21 -9.93
N LEU A 291 6.85 4.58 -10.11
CA LEU A 291 5.71 4.72 -9.22
C LEU A 291 5.62 3.63 -8.13
N TRP A 292 6.47 2.60 -8.16
CA TRP A 292 6.49 1.57 -7.13
C TRP A 292 7.47 1.89 -6.00
N LEU A 293 7.21 1.38 -4.79
CA LEU A 293 7.97 1.68 -3.57
C LEU A 293 9.33 0.97 -3.53
N TRP A 294 10.28 1.39 -4.36
CA TRP A 294 11.63 0.81 -4.46
C TRP A 294 12.47 0.92 -3.20
N SER A 295 12.09 1.79 -2.27
CA SER A 295 12.81 1.93 -0.99
C SER A 295 12.56 0.77 -0.02
N HIS A 296 11.56 -0.09 -0.27
CA HIS A 296 11.38 -1.32 0.50
C HIS A 296 12.46 -2.35 0.13
N ASN A 297 13.13 -2.95 1.16
CA ASN A 297 14.12 -4.02 0.94
C ASN A 297 13.41 -5.35 0.70
N ARG A 298 12.79 -5.49 -0.50
CA ARG A 298 11.89 -6.58 -0.86
C ARG A 298 12.60 -7.93 -0.88
N TRP A 299 13.81 -7.97 -1.42
CA TRP A 299 14.60 -9.17 -1.63
C TRP A 299 15.76 -9.27 -0.62
N LYS A 300 15.46 -9.08 0.69
CA LYS A 300 16.43 -9.23 1.77
C LYS A 300 16.73 -10.70 2.06
N HIS A 301 15.74 -11.56 1.89
CA HIS A 301 15.85 -12.99 2.16
C HIS A 301 15.89 -13.75 0.83
N GLU A 302 16.88 -14.61 0.69
CA GLU A 302 17.02 -15.57 -0.39
C GLU A 302 16.32 -16.87 0.02
N ARG A 303 15.83 -17.63 -0.97
CA ARG A 303 15.30 -18.97 -0.73
C ARG A 303 16.45 -19.82 -0.22
N LYS A 304 16.32 -20.35 0.99
CA LYS A 304 17.27 -21.33 1.50
C LYS A 304 17.13 -22.57 0.61
N ASN A 305 18.13 -22.83 -0.22
CA ASN A 305 18.22 -24.09 -0.94
C ASN A 305 18.36 -25.19 0.10
N ASP A 306 17.33 -26.02 0.26
CA ASP A 306 17.32 -27.19 1.12
C ASP A 306 18.12 -28.32 0.40
N PHE A 307 19.40 -28.08 0.12
CA PHE A 307 20.31 -29.08 -0.46
C PHE A 307 20.76 -30.17 0.55
N ARG A 308 20.16 -30.20 1.76
CA ARG A 308 20.55 -31.15 2.83
C ARG A 308 19.63 -32.36 3.01
N LYS A 309 18.86 -32.75 2.00
CA LYS A 309 17.97 -33.93 2.14
C LYS A 309 18.23 -35.08 1.15
N HIS A 310 19.35 -35.12 0.47
CA HIS A 310 19.70 -36.28 -0.37
C HIS A 310 21.21 -36.56 -0.39
N VAL A 311 21.82 -36.65 0.77
CA VAL A 311 23.15 -37.28 0.91
C VAL A 311 23.11 -38.11 2.21
N ASP A 312 22.28 -39.10 2.29
CA ASP A 312 22.36 -40.25 3.20
C ASP A 312 21.18 -41.21 2.88
N GLU A 313 21.27 -41.89 1.74
CA GLU A 313 20.71 -43.23 1.49
C GLU A 313 21.68 -44.01 0.57
#